data_27a4307e7abb9d37e51f1c1e71cd699e
#
_entry.id   27a4307e7abb9d37e51f1c1e71cd699e
#
_cell.length_a   1.000
_cell.length_b   1.000
_cell.length_c   1.000
_cell.angle_alpha   90.00
_cell.angle_beta   90.00
_cell.angle_gamma   90.00
#
_symmetry.space_group_name_H-M   'P 1'
#
loop_
_entity.id
_entity.type
_entity.pdbx_description
1 polymer ?
#
loop_
_entity_poly.entity_id
_entity_poly.type
_entity_poly.pdbx_seq_one_letter_code
_entity_poly.pdbx_strand_id
1 'polypeptide(L)'
;MIRRYVLSIISILFITLSSWAQGGLPSRYNVSYLNMAAGMPNNFADDIFQDSYGFVWISTHGGGLVRYDGFNFMNFGLGSVGISLRSNSCRNTCEDHFKRLWVAFEEGPQVLDLKTMQPVVPPCENSQVEAHLNKVFKNLCTRTYCDAKGNIWMLSF
;
A
#
# COMPACT_ATOMS: atom_id res chain seq x y z
N MET A 1 18.24 19.70 -62.56
CA MET A 1 17.79 18.30 -62.26
C MET A 1 18.08 17.89 -60.80
N ILE A 2 19.29 18.07 -60.27
CA ILE A 2 19.72 17.63 -58.90
C ILE A 2 18.82 18.17 -57.79
N ARG A 3 18.39 19.45 -57.87
CA ARG A 3 17.54 20.08 -56.83
C ARG A 3 16.20 19.39 -56.61
N ARG A 4 15.61 18.79 -57.64
CA ARG A 4 14.34 18.04 -57.54
C ARG A 4 14.52 16.70 -56.81
N TYR A 5 15.63 16.03 -57.02
CA TYR A 5 15.90 14.75 -56.34
C TYR A 5 16.27 14.97 -54.83
N VAL A 6 16.96 16.07 -54.50
CA VAL A 6 17.24 16.41 -53.11
C VAL A 6 15.98 16.65 -52.31
N LEU A 7 15.03 17.37 -52.85
CA LEU A 7 13.73 17.59 -52.18
C LEU A 7 12.92 16.31 -52.00
N SER A 8 12.96 15.39 -52.97
CA SER A 8 12.29 14.08 -52.85
C SER A 8 12.95 13.19 -51.81
N ILE A 9 14.28 13.18 -51.71
CA ILE A 9 15.00 12.42 -50.69
C ILE A 9 14.73 12.97 -49.27
N ILE A 10 14.67 14.30 -49.11
CA ILE A 10 14.34 14.94 -47.84
C ILE A 10 12.90 14.60 -47.42
N SER A 11 11.94 14.59 -48.34
CA SER A 11 10.53 14.20 -48.06
C SER A 11 10.44 12.74 -47.62
N ILE A 12 11.14 11.82 -48.29
CA ILE A 12 11.16 10.40 -47.91
C ILE A 12 11.80 10.20 -46.55
N LEU A 13 12.87 10.93 -46.23
CA LEU A 13 13.53 10.88 -44.93
C LEU A 13 12.60 11.38 -43.81
N PHE A 14 11.83 12.42 -44.06
CA PHE A 14 10.85 12.95 -43.09
C PHE A 14 9.69 11.97 -42.84
N ILE A 15 9.24 11.24 -43.85
CA ILE A 15 8.18 10.24 -43.71
C ILE A 15 8.66 9.02 -42.91
N THR A 16 9.91 8.61 -43.08
CA THR A 16 10.48 7.49 -42.32
C THR A 16 10.74 7.83 -40.85
N LEU A 17 11.11 9.08 -40.54
CA LEU A 17 11.31 9.53 -39.17
C LEU A 17 10.00 9.64 -38.37
N SER A 18 8.86 9.94 -39.03
CA SER A 18 7.57 10.03 -38.35
C SER A 18 6.98 8.65 -37.99
N SER A 19 7.43 7.56 -38.62
CA SER A 19 6.98 6.20 -38.30
C SER A 19 7.53 5.65 -36.98
N TRP A 20 8.56 6.28 -36.40
CA TRP A 20 9.16 5.86 -35.13
C TRP A 20 8.57 6.55 -33.91
N ALA A 21 7.69 7.51 -34.11
CA ALA A 21 7.04 8.27 -33.03
C ALA A 21 5.75 7.64 -32.49
N GLN A 22 5.30 6.52 -33.03
CA GLN A 22 4.21 5.71 -32.48
C GLN A 22 4.74 4.62 -31.54
N GLY A 23 5.56 5.01 -30.58
CA GLY A 23 5.88 4.20 -29.43
C GLY A 23 4.63 4.09 -28.55
N GLY A 24 3.71 3.20 -28.90
CA GLY A 24 2.71 2.73 -27.94
C GLY A 24 3.44 2.25 -26.69
N LEU A 25 2.96 2.60 -25.50
CA LEU A 25 3.46 2.05 -24.25
C LEU A 25 3.62 0.54 -24.40
N PRO A 26 4.75 -0.05 -24.00
CA PRO A 26 4.96 -1.48 -24.14
C PRO A 26 3.78 -2.21 -23.50
N SER A 27 3.13 -3.11 -24.23
CA SER A 27 1.99 -3.93 -23.81
C SER A 27 2.36 -4.96 -22.72
N ARG A 28 3.12 -4.51 -21.69
CA ARG A 28 3.64 -5.34 -20.60
C ARG A 28 2.86 -5.20 -19.28
N TYR A 29 1.77 -4.46 -19.28
CA TYR A 29 0.95 -4.33 -18.08
C TYR A 29 -0.26 -5.27 -18.21
N ASN A 30 -0.34 -6.25 -17.33
CA ASN A 30 -1.57 -6.97 -17.07
C ASN A 30 -2.40 -6.15 -16.09
N VAL A 31 -3.61 -5.82 -16.49
CA VAL A 31 -4.57 -5.13 -15.60
C VAL A 31 -5.57 -6.17 -15.11
N SER A 32 -5.68 -6.29 -13.80
CA SER A 32 -6.69 -7.10 -13.14
C SER A 32 -7.46 -6.27 -12.12
N TYR A 33 -8.71 -6.64 -11.88
CA TYR A 33 -9.56 -5.97 -10.90
C TYR A 33 -9.64 -6.82 -9.64
N LEU A 34 -9.14 -6.28 -8.53
CA LEU A 34 -9.30 -6.85 -7.20
C LEU A 34 -10.56 -6.24 -6.57
N ASN A 35 -11.61 -7.04 -6.46
CA ASN A 35 -12.91 -6.59 -5.95
C ASN A 35 -13.61 -7.71 -5.15
N MET A 36 -14.82 -7.48 -4.68
CA MET A 36 -15.59 -8.49 -3.94
C MET A 36 -15.84 -9.77 -4.74
N ALA A 37 -15.99 -9.69 -6.06
CA ALA A 37 -16.12 -10.89 -6.90
C ALA A 37 -14.81 -11.69 -6.97
N ALA A 38 -13.67 -11.06 -6.74
CA ALA A 38 -12.37 -11.71 -6.64
C ALA A 38 -12.03 -12.20 -5.22
N GLY A 39 -12.88 -11.92 -4.21
CA GLY A 39 -12.68 -12.39 -2.83
C GLY A 39 -12.36 -11.30 -1.81
N MET A 40 -12.34 -10.02 -2.18
CA MET A 40 -12.22 -8.93 -1.22
C MET A 40 -13.48 -8.80 -0.35
N PRO A 41 -13.35 -8.41 0.93
CA PRO A 41 -14.50 -8.21 1.82
C PRO A 41 -15.27 -6.93 1.51
N ASN A 42 -14.63 -5.95 0.86
CA ASN A 42 -15.22 -4.66 0.52
C ASN A 42 -14.51 -4.07 -0.72
N ASN A 43 -15.23 -3.29 -1.52
CA ASN A 43 -14.69 -2.58 -2.69
C ASN A 43 -14.11 -1.19 -2.35
N PHE A 44 -14.31 -0.68 -1.12
CA PHE A 44 -13.76 0.61 -0.69
C PHE A 44 -12.38 0.40 -0.08
N ALA A 45 -11.34 0.53 -0.90
CA ALA A 45 -9.95 0.52 -0.46
C ALA A 45 -9.50 1.94 -0.14
N ASP A 46 -9.04 2.17 1.09
CA ASP A 46 -8.51 3.47 1.55
C ASP A 46 -7.01 3.59 1.27
N ASP A 47 -6.29 2.46 1.28
CA ASP A 47 -4.84 2.43 1.09
C ASP A 47 -4.35 1.07 0.59
N ILE A 48 -3.21 1.07 -0.11
CA ILE A 48 -2.53 -0.13 -0.58
C ILE A 48 -1.04 0.00 -0.25
N PHE A 49 -0.51 -1.03 0.41
CA PHE A 49 0.88 -1.08 0.84
C PHE A 49 1.48 -2.47 0.55
N GLN A 50 2.71 -2.54 0.04
CA GLN A 50 3.43 -3.80 -0.12
C GLN A 50 4.49 -3.94 0.98
N ASP A 51 4.42 -5.04 1.74
CA ASP A 51 5.40 -5.32 2.79
C ASP A 51 6.71 -5.87 2.23
N SER A 52 7.70 -5.98 3.09
CA SER A 52 9.03 -6.45 2.73
C SER A 52 9.09 -7.95 2.40
N TYR A 53 8.04 -8.71 2.69
CA TYR A 53 7.88 -10.11 2.27
C TYR A 53 7.21 -10.23 0.90
N GLY A 54 6.73 -9.12 0.33
CA GLY A 54 6.09 -9.07 -0.97
C GLY A 54 4.56 -9.19 -0.94
N PHE A 55 3.94 -9.35 0.24
CA PHE A 55 2.49 -9.33 0.37
C PHE A 55 1.92 -7.93 0.18
N VAL A 56 0.81 -7.83 -0.50
CA VAL A 56 0.08 -6.56 -0.65
C VAL A 56 -1.00 -6.47 0.42
N TRP A 57 -0.94 -5.41 1.20
CA TRP A 57 -1.92 -5.08 2.22
C TRP A 57 -2.88 -4.03 1.70
N ILE A 58 -4.16 -4.27 1.86
CA ILE A 58 -5.22 -3.38 1.40
C ILE A 58 -6.06 -3.00 2.62
N SER A 59 -5.99 -1.72 2.99
CA SER A 59 -6.83 -1.14 4.03
C SER A 59 -8.19 -0.84 3.45
N THR A 60 -9.25 -1.33 4.10
CA THR A 60 -10.61 -1.14 3.59
C THR A 60 -11.50 -0.43 4.61
N HIS A 61 -12.45 0.34 4.11
CA HIS A 61 -13.47 0.99 4.94
C HIS A 61 -14.62 0.02 5.22
N GLY A 62 -14.63 -0.56 6.41
CA GLY A 62 -15.68 -1.49 6.87
C GLY A 62 -15.45 -2.97 6.54
N GLY A 63 -14.46 -3.32 5.72
CA GLY A 63 -14.09 -4.70 5.41
C GLY A 63 -12.87 -5.23 6.17
N GLY A 64 -12.24 -4.39 6.99
CA GLY A 64 -11.01 -4.74 7.70
C GLY A 64 -9.75 -4.56 6.86
N LEU A 65 -8.72 -5.31 7.21
CA LEU A 65 -7.43 -5.35 6.55
C LEU A 65 -7.33 -6.62 5.72
N VAL A 66 -6.88 -6.50 4.49
CA VAL A 66 -6.73 -7.61 3.55
C VAL A 66 -5.26 -7.81 3.24
N ARG A 67 -4.77 -9.05 3.27
CA ARG A 67 -3.47 -9.44 2.75
C ARG A 67 -3.66 -10.25 1.46
N TYR A 68 -3.00 -9.84 0.41
CA TYR A 68 -3.02 -10.50 -0.90
C TYR A 68 -1.64 -11.04 -1.24
N ASP A 69 -1.55 -12.31 -1.61
CA ASP A 69 -0.30 -13.01 -1.95
C ASP A 69 -0.02 -13.09 -3.47
N GLY A 70 -0.86 -12.44 -4.28
CA GLY A 70 -0.84 -12.54 -5.73
C GLY A 70 -1.90 -13.50 -6.29
N PHE A 71 -2.49 -14.34 -5.45
CA PHE A 71 -3.51 -15.34 -5.83
C PHE A 71 -4.71 -15.33 -4.89
N ASN A 72 -4.48 -15.27 -3.58
CA ASN A 72 -5.50 -15.42 -2.55
C ASN A 72 -5.59 -14.18 -1.66
N PHE A 73 -6.78 -13.94 -1.14
CA PHE A 73 -7.03 -12.92 -0.12
C PHE A 73 -7.15 -13.58 1.26
N MET A 74 -6.45 -13.00 2.22
CA MET A 74 -6.63 -13.31 3.63
C MET A 74 -7.19 -12.07 4.33
N ASN A 75 -8.38 -12.20 4.89
CA ASN A 75 -9.13 -11.08 5.46
C ASN A 75 -9.01 -11.08 6.99
N PHE A 76 -8.68 -9.92 7.55
CA PHE A 76 -8.59 -9.68 8.98
C PHE A 76 -9.59 -8.59 9.37
N GLY A 77 -10.32 -8.83 10.43
CA GLY A 77 -11.33 -7.89 10.90
C GLY A 77 -11.57 -8.01 12.39
N LEU A 78 -12.56 -7.28 12.87
CA LEU A 78 -13.02 -7.35 14.25
C LEU A 78 -13.55 -8.77 14.54
N GLY A 79 -12.98 -9.44 15.54
CA GLY A 79 -13.38 -10.80 15.92
C GLY A 79 -12.91 -11.91 14.98
N SER A 80 -12.01 -11.65 14.04
CA SER A 80 -11.43 -12.68 13.19
C SER A 80 -10.62 -13.70 14.01
N VAL A 81 -10.70 -14.96 13.61
CA VAL A 81 -9.90 -16.02 14.22
C VAL A 81 -8.41 -15.79 13.90
N GLY A 82 -7.57 -15.86 14.92
CA GLY A 82 -6.11 -15.67 14.81
C GLY A 82 -5.69 -14.23 15.07
N ILE A 83 -6.08 -13.28 14.25
CA ILE A 83 -5.79 -11.85 14.45
C ILE A 83 -7.09 -11.09 14.53
N SER A 84 -7.39 -10.55 15.70
CA SER A 84 -8.49 -9.62 15.88
C SER A 84 -7.99 -8.19 15.73
N LEU A 85 -8.55 -7.47 14.78
CA LEU A 85 -8.32 -6.03 14.62
C LEU A 85 -9.21 -5.23 15.57
N ARG A 86 -8.80 -3.99 15.86
CA ARG A 86 -9.58 -3.05 16.67
C ARG A 86 -10.87 -2.65 15.99
N SER A 87 -10.85 -2.56 14.66
CA SER A 87 -11.96 -2.08 13.84
C SER A 87 -11.94 -2.74 12.48
N ASN A 88 -13.07 -2.73 11.79
CA ASN A 88 -13.13 -3.08 10.37
C ASN A 88 -12.88 -1.90 9.45
N SER A 89 -12.69 -0.67 9.99
CA SER A 89 -12.37 0.53 9.23
C SER A 89 -10.88 0.83 9.33
N CYS A 90 -10.09 0.18 8.48
CA CYS A 90 -8.66 0.44 8.35
C CYS A 90 -8.43 1.65 7.43
N ARG A 91 -7.60 2.60 7.87
CA ARG A 91 -7.32 3.82 7.11
C ARG A 91 -6.08 3.71 6.22
N ASN A 92 -4.98 3.23 6.80
CA ASN A 92 -3.77 2.91 6.05
C ASN A 92 -2.82 2.03 6.85
N THR A 93 -1.76 1.54 6.18
CA THR A 93 -0.72 0.72 6.77
C THR A 93 0.66 1.18 6.35
N CYS A 94 1.65 0.95 7.22
CA CYS A 94 3.07 1.03 6.89
C CYS A 94 3.88 -0.01 7.67
N GLU A 95 5.05 -0.40 7.15
CA GLU A 95 5.97 -1.33 7.81
C GLU A 95 7.15 -0.57 8.43
N ASP A 96 7.57 -0.95 9.63
CA ASP A 96 8.78 -0.44 10.26
C ASP A 96 10.01 -1.35 10.02
N HIS A 97 11.20 -0.89 10.46
CA HIS A 97 12.44 -1.65 10.29
C HIS A 97 12.48 -2.97 11.07
N PHE A 98 11.59 -3.15 12.04
CA PHE A 98 11.50 -4.35 12.85
C PHE A 98 10.51 -5.37 12.29
N LYS A 99 10.04 -5.19 11.04
CA LYS A 99 9.06 -6.05 10.39
C LYS A 99 7.72 -6.07 11.11
N ARG A 100 7.30 -4.90 11.58
CA ARG A 100 5.99 -4.71 12.19
C ARG A 100 5.13 -3.84 11.28
N LEU A 101 3.90 -4.26 11.09
CA LEU A 101 2.89 -3.53 10.33
C LEU A 101 2.12 -2.63 11.29
N TRP A 102 2.19 -1.34 11.06
CA TRP A 102 1.42 -0.32 11.75
C TRP A 102 0.13 -0.07 10.98
N VAL A 103 -1.00 -0.30 11.62
CA VAL A 103 -2.32 -0.15 11.01
C VAL A 103 -3.04 1.00 11.71
N ALA A 104 -3.49 1.99 10.94
CA ALA A 104 -4.22 3.13 11.44
C ALA A 104 -5.72 2.84 11.50
N PHE A 105 -6.32 3.10 12.66
CA PHE A 105 -7.76 3.06 12.90
C PHE A 105 -8.22 4.36 13.57
N GLU A 106 -9.52 4.63 13.52
CA GLU A 106 -10.09 5.77 14.25
C GLU A 106 -9.95 5.61 15.78
N GLU A 107 -9.93 4.38 16.26
CA GLU A 107 -9.77 4.04 17.68
C GLU A 107 -8.29 4.01 18.13
N GLY A 108 -7.38 4.44 17.28
CA GLY A 108 -5.93 4.43 17.49
C GLY A 108 -5.21 3.33 16.71
N PRO A 109 -3.90 3.43 16.56
CA PRO A 109 -3.12 2.47 15.77
C PRO A 109 -3.08 1.10 16.46
N GLN A 110 -2.89 0.06 15.66
CA GLN A 110 -2.54 -1.29 16.10
C GLN A 110 -1.28 -1.72 15.39
N VAL A 111 -0.42 -2.44 16.09
CA VAL A 111 0.83 -2.94 15.51
C VAL A 111 0.79 -4.46 15.48
N LEU A 112 1.11 -5.02 14.32
CA LEU A 112 1.20 -6.46 14.09
C LEU A 112 2.64 -6.84 13.78
N ASP A 113 3.14 -7.89 14.39
CA ASP A 113 4.39 -8.51 13.97
C ASP A 113 4.14 -9.35 12.70
N LEU A 114 4.84 -9.03 11.62
CA LEU A 114 4.61 -9.66 10.30
C LEU A 114 5.07 -11.13 10.25
N LYS A 115 5.96 -11.56 11.15
CA LYS A 115 6.44 -12.92 11.20
C LYS A 115 5.49 -13.85 11.95
N THR A 116 5.00 -13.39 13.09
CA THR A 116 4.11 -14.17 13.96
C THR A 116 2.65 -13.92 13.65
N MET A 117 2.35 -12.83 12.94
CA MET A 117 1.01 -12.36 12.65
C MET A 117 0.19 -12.12 13.94
N GLN A 118 0.84 -11.60 14.98
CA GLN A 118 0.21 -11.31 16.26
C GLN A 118 0.28 -9.82 16.58
N PRO A 119 -0.72 -9.27 17.27
CA PRO A 119 -0.64 -7.93 17.81
C PRO A 119 0.53 -7.81 18.79
N VAL A 120 1.29 -6.75 18.67
CA VAL A 120 2.43 -6.46 19.55
C VAL A 120 2.38 -5.00 20.04
N VAL A 121 2.90 -4.80 21.23
CA VAL A 121 3.20 -3.46 21.74
C VAL A 121 4.68 -3.20 21.47
N PRO A 122 5.02 -2.13 20.72
CA PRO A 122 6.42 -1.80 20.49
C PRO A 122 7.16 -1.60 21.82
N PRO A 123 8.37 -2.18 21.99
CA PRO A 123 9.13 -1.99 23.20
C PRO A 123 9.52 -0.51 23.38
N CYS A 124 9.46 -0.02 24.61
CA CYS A 124 9.79 1.34 24.97
C CYS A 124 11.07 1.39 25.81
N GLU A 125 11.87 2.41 25.60
CA GLU A 125 13.14 2.58 26.33
C GLU A 125 12.95 2.92 27.80
N ASN A 126 11.84 3.58 28.13
CA ASN A 126 11.52 3.98 29.50
C ASN A 126 10.01 4.17 29.71
N SER A 127 9.60 4.26 30.99
CA SER A 127 8.19 4.38 31.39
C SER A 127 7.49 5.66 30.91
N GLN A 128 8.22 6.75 30.67
CA GLN A 128 7.64 7.99 30.16
C GLN A 128 7.25 7.83 28.69
N VAL A 129 8.13 7.20 27.90
CA VAL A 129 7.86 6.87 26.48
C VAL A 129 6.69 5.88 26.38
N GLU A 130 6.66 4.89 27.27
CA GLU A 130 5.56 3.92 27.32
C GLU A 130 4.22 4.60 27.67
N ALA A 131 4.19 5.48 28.65
CA ALA A 131 2.98 6.23 29.00
C ALA A 131 2.50 7.12 27.85
N HIS A 132 3.42 7.76 27.14
CA HIS A 132 3.11 8.56 25.96
C HIS A 132 2.56 7.69 24.82
N LEU A 133 3.21 6.57 24.54
CA LEU A 133 2.78 5.62 23.52
C LEU A 133 1.38 5.08 23.82
N ASN A 134 1.12 4.70 25.07
CA ASN A 134 -0.19 4.24 25.52
C ASN A 134 -1.29 5.29 25.32
N LYS A 135 -0.95 6.57 25.45
CA LYS A 135 -1.86 7.67 25.15
C LYS A 135 -2.13 7.76 23.64
N VAL A 136 -1.08 7.69 22.83
CA VAL A 136 -1.19 7.71 21.36
C VAL A 136 -2.03 6.54 20.83
N PHE A 137 -1.86 5.34 21.41
CA PHE A 137 -2.64 4.16 21.01
C PHE A 137 -4.14 4.23 21.34
N LYS A 138 -4.56 5.20 22.14
CA LYS A 138 -5.97 5.45 22.49
C LYS A 138 -6.57 6.63 21.74
N ASN A 139 -5.76 7.36 20.98
CA ASN A 139 -6.23 8.52 20.24
C ASN A 139 -6.53 8.15 18.78
N LEU A 140 -7.43 8.90 18.19
CA LEU A 140 -7.72 8.85 16.76
C LEU A 140 -6.43 8.87 15.95
N CYS A 141 -6.24 7.89 15.08
CA CYS A 141 -5.12 7.81 14.15
C CYS A 141 -5.65 7.62 12.74
N THR A 142 -5.52 8.64 11.92
CA THR A 142 -6.02 8.60 10.56
C THR A 142 -4.99 8.15 9.55
N ARG A 143 -3.70 8.36 9.84
CA ARG A 143 -2.60 7.92 8.99
C ARG A 143 -1.35 7.59 9.78
N THR A 144 -0.64 6.57 9.31
CA THR A 144 0.71 6.20 9.75
C THR A 144 1.65 6.23 8.54
N TYR A 145 2.89 6.62 8.77
CA TYR A 145 3.92 6.63 7.74
C TYR A 145 5.27 6.28 8.37
N CYS A 146 6.01 5.37 7.74
CA CYS A 146 7.38 5.06 8.12
C CYS A 146 8.36 5.75 7.15
N ASP A 147 9.22 6.61 7.66
CA ASP A 147 10.23 7.27 6.83
C ASP A 147 11.46 6.38 6.59
N ALA A 148 12.35 6.81 5.71
CA ALA A 148 13.57 6.08 5.38
C ALA A 148 14.56 5.92 6.56
N LYS A 149 14.38 6.68 7.64
CA LYS A 149 15.16 6.58 8.88
C LYS A 149 14.51 5.65 9.91
N GLY A 150 13.30 5.13 9.62
CA GLY A 150 12.54 4.25 10.50
C GLY A 150 11.69 4.94 11.55
N ASN A 151 11.52 6.26 11.44
CA ASN A 151 10.58 6.95 12.30
C ASN A 151 9.15 6.66 11.86
N ILE A 152 8.28 6.43 12.83
CA ILE A 152 6.85 6.30 12.60
C ILE A 152 6.18 7.64 12.86
N TRP A 153 5.59 8.18 11.83
CA TRP A 153 4.80 9.40 11.88
C TRP A 153 3.32 9.03 11.95
N MET A 154 2.61 9.63 12.87
CA MET A 154 1.16 9.40 13.03
C MET A 154 0.43 10.72 12.98
N LEU A 155 -0.62 10.76 12.16
CA LEU A 155 -1.53 11.89 12.07
C LEU A 155 -2.76 11.59 12.92
N SER A 156 -2.96 12.41 13.93
CA SER A 156 -4.13 12.39 14.82
C SER A 156 -4.79 13.77 14.88
N PHE A 157 -6.08 13.81 15.11
CA PHE A 157 -6.86 15.05 15.31
C PHE A 157 -7.42 15.10 16.71
#